data_eaf0583a74b22610bf03c18058e3b712
#
_entry.id   eaf0583a74b22610bf03c18058e3b712
#
_cell.length_a   1.000
_cell.length_b   1.000
_cell.length_c   1.000
_cell.angle_alpha   90.00
_cell.angle_beta   90.00
_cell.angle_gamma   90.00
#
_symmetry.space_group_name_H-M   'P 1'
#
loop_
_entity.id
_entity.type
_entity.pdbx_description
1 polymer ?
#
loop_
_entity_poly.entity_id
_entity_poly.type
_entity_poly.pdbx_seq_one_letter_code
_entity_poly.pdbx_strand_id
1 'polypeptide(L)'
;MINALSNIKYKDSNNFYLLAGPCAIEGEKMAFEIAERIKFITDTLKIPFIFKGSYRKANRSRLDSFTGIGDKQALEILKKVGKHFNIPTVTDIHSAEDAAMAAEYVDVLQIPAFLCRQTDLLVAAAKTGKAVNIKKGQFLSAESMKFAAQKVIDSGNPHIAVTDRGTMFGYQDLIVDMRSIP
;
A
#
# COMPACT_ATOMS: atom_id res chain seq x y z
N MET A 1 -8.98 8.71 0.77
CA MET A 1 -8.76 7.25 0.61
C MET A 1 -9.79 6.42 1.37
N ILE A 2 -9.85 6.46 2.68
CA ILE A 2 -10.71 5.58 3.51
C ILE A 2 -12.17 5.58 3.08
N ASN A 3 -12.75 6.73 2.78
CA ASN A 3 -14.17 6.84 2.36
C ASN A 3 -14.46 6.18 1.01
N ALA A 4 -13.44 5.86 0.22
CA ALA A 4 -13.60 5.12 -1.04
C ALA A 4 -13.64 3.60 -0.85
N LEU A 5 -13.36 3.10 0.36
CA LEU A 5 -13.31 1.67 0.67
C LEU A 5 -14.63 1.24 1.31
N SER A 6 -15.48 0.57 0.55
CA SER A 6 -16.84 0.20 0.98
C SER A 6 -16.87 -0.85 2.10
N ASN A 7 -15.85 -1.72 2.15
CA ASN A 7 -15.76 -2.85 3.09
C ASN A 7 -14.85 -2.58 4.30
N ILE A 8 -14.43 -1.34 4.53
CA ILE A 8 -13.64 -0.99 5.72
C ILE A 8 -14.58 -0.80 6.92
N LYS A 9 -14.27 -1.48 8.03
CA LYS A 9 -14.98 -1.35 9.29
C LYS A 9 -14.37 -0.26 10.17
N TYR A 10 -15.13 0.19 11.14
CA TYR A 10 -14.69 1.11 12.21
C TYR A 10 -14.14 2.46 11.74
N LYS A 11 -14.51 2.91 10.53
CA LYS A 11 -14.05 4.19 9.96
C LYS A 11 -14.37 5.41 10.85
N ASP A 12 -15.42 5.32 11.66
CA ASP A 12 -15.90 6.40 12.53
C ASP A 12 -15.44 6.22 14.00
N SER A 13 -14.47 5.34 14.27
CA SER A 13 -14.00 5.03 15.62
C SER A 13 -13.05 6.07 16.23
N ASN A 14 -12.67 7.10 15.50
CA ASN A 14 -11.59 8.06 15.84
C ASN A 14 -10.21 7.42 16.03
N ASN A 15 -10.03 6.17 15.65
CA ASN A 15 -8.74 5.50 15.62
C ASN A 15 -8.00 5.81 14.31
N PHE A 16 -6.67 5.66 14.34
CA PHE A 16 -5.89 5.54 13.11
C PHE A 16 -6.33 4.29 12.34
N TYR A 17 -6.05 4.23 11.05
CA TYR A 17 -6.23 3.02 10.26
C TYR A 17 -4.89 2.31 10.02
N LEU A 18 -4.94 0.98 10.01
CA LEU A 18 -3.79 0.12 9.93
C LEU A 18 -3.69 -0.52 8.54
N LEU A 19 -2.55 -0.34 7.86
CA LEU A 19 -2.15 -1.14 6.70
C LEU A 19 -1.09 -2.14 7.17
N ALA A 20 -1.43 -3.40 7.30
CA ALA A 20 -0.52 -4.42 7.82
C ALA A 20 -0.70 -5.77 7.14
N GLY A 21 0.37 -6.57 7.16
CA GLY A 21 0.41 -7.91 6.58
C GLY A 21 1.83 -8.34 6.21
N PRO A 22 1.99 -9.43 5.47
CA PRO A 22 3.30 -9.95 5.13
C PRO A 22 4.05 -9.04 4.17
N CYS A 23 5.38 -9.04 4.29
CA CYS A 23 6.24 -8.26 3.40
C CYS A 23 6.09 -8.70 1.94
N ALA A 24 5.90 -10.02 1.72
CA ALA A 24 5.56 -10.62 0.44
C ALA A 24 4.57 -11.78 0.65
N ILE A 25 3.76 -12.06 -0.35
CA ILE A 25 2.89 -13.25 -0.34
C ILE A 25 3.74 -14.47 -0.73
N GLU A 26 3.96 -15.35 0.24
CA GLU A 26 4.75 -16.59 0.09
C GLU A 26 3.86 -17.83 -0.07
N GLY A 27 2.56 -17.71 0.18
CA GLY A 27 1.58 -18.77 0.04
C GLY A 27 0.22 -18.41 0.62
N GLU A 28 -0.80 -19.18 0.23
CA GLU A 28 -2.18 -18.91 0.64
C GLU A 28 -2.38 -19.12 2.15
N LYS A 29 -1.89 -20.24 2.70
CA LYS A 29 -2.05 -20.56 4.12
C LYS A 29 -1.49 -19.46 5.01
N MET A 30 -0.24 -19.03 4.75
CA MET A 30 0.43 -17.99 5.51
C MET A 30 -0.33 -16.65 5.44
N ALA A 31 -0.81 -16.27 4.25
CA ALA A 31 -1.56 -15.02 4.07
C ALA A 31 -2.87 -15.01 4.87
N PHE A 32 -3.58 -16.15 4.89
CA PHE A 32 -4.83 -16.30 5.66
C PHE A 32 -4.58 -16.26 7.17
N GLU A 33 -3.59 -17.00 7.68
CA GLU A 33 -3.23 -17.01 9.11
C GLU A 33 -2.86 -15.60 9.62
N ILE A 34 -2.07 -14.87 8.84
CA ILE A 34 -1.68 -13.49 9.18
C ILE A 34 -2.90 -12.56 9.15
N ALA A 35 -3.73 -12.65 8.11
CA ALA A 35 -4.91 -11.80 7.99
C ALA A 35 -5.91 -12.04 9.14
N GLU A 36 -6.17 -13.30 9.48
CA GLU A 36 -7.02 -13.68 10.60
C GLU A 36 -6.52 -13.11 11.92
N ARG A 37 -5.22 -13.26 12.20
CA ARG A 37 -4.61 -12.76 13.44
C ARG A 37 -4.69 -11.24 13.56
N ILE A 38 -4.36 -10.52 12.48
CA ILE A 38 -4.41 -9.05 12.49
C ILE A 38 -5.87 -8.60 12.61
N LYS A 39 -6.78 -9.23 11.85
CA LYS A 39 -8.20 -8.91 11.92
C LYS A 39 -8.78 -9.12 13.33
N PHE A 40 -8.43 -10.20 14.01
CA PHE A 40 -8.85 -10.41 15.40
C PHE A 40 -8.42 -9.26 16.32
N ILE A 41 -7.17 -8.81 16.20
CA ILE A 41 -6.63 -7.70 17.01
C ILE A 41 -7.36 -6.39 16.66
N THR A 42 -7.51 -6.09 15.38
CA THR A 42 -8.11 -4.83 14.93
C THR A 42 -9.62 -4.77 15.20
N ASP A 43 -10.32 -5.88 15.12
CA ASP A 43 -11.75 -5.95 15.51
C ASP A 43 -11.91 -5.71 17.03
N THR A 44 -11.03 -6.29 17.85
CA THR A 44 -11.03 -6.08 19.30
C THR A 44 -10.79 -4.63 19.67
N LEU A 45 -9.87 -3.97 19.00
CA LEU A 45 -9.47 -2.59 19.26
C LEU A 45 -10.27 -1.56 18.45
N LYS A 46 -11.21 -2.00 17.60
CA LYS A 46 -12.00 -1.16 16.67
C LYS A 46 -11.12 -0.29 15.77
N ILE A 47 -10.02 -0.85 15.27
CA ILE A 47 -9.10 -0.17 14.36
C ILE A 47 -9.50 -0.51 12.92
N PRO A 48 -9.72 0.48 12.04
CA PRO A 48 -9.89 0.25 10.60
C PRO A 48 -8.67 -0.47 10.01
N PHE A 49 -8.89 -1.55 9.28
CA PHE A 49 -7.81 -2.42 8.81
C PHE A 49 -7.85 -2.64 7.30
N ILE A 50 -6.70 -2.53 6.66
CA ILE A 50 -6.46 -2.85 5.25
C ILE A 50 -5.34 -3.90 5.23
N PHE A 51 -5.61 -5.07 4.67
CA PHE A 51 -4.59 -6.13 4.58
C PHE A 51 -3.58 -5.81 3.49
N LYS A 52 -2.30 -5.72 3.89
CA LYS A 52 -1.19 -5.42 2.98
C LYS A 52 -0.39 -6.67 2.65
N GLY A 53 -0.13 -6.89 1.38
CA GLY A 53 0.86 -7.87 0.93
C GLY A 53 1.48 -7.45 -0.40
N SER A 54 2.81 -7.56 -0.54
CA SER A 54 3.44 -7.37 -1.85
C SER A 54 3.34 -8.66 -2.65
N TYR A 55 2.85 -8.55 -3.89
CA TYR A 55 2.81 -9.72 -4.79
C TYR A 55 4.19 -10.10 -5.31
N ARG A 56 5.13 -9.15 -5.30
CA ARG A 56 6.50 -9.31 -5.77
C ARG A 56 7.46 -8.43 -4.98
N LYS A 57 8.67 -8.93 -4.73
CA LYS A 57 9.78 -8.17 -4.14
C LYS A 57 10.68 -7.62 -5.24
N ALA A 58 10.44 -6.37 -5.63
CA ALA A 58 11.23 -5.69 -6.65
C ALA A 58 12.60 -5.20 -6.13
N ASN A 59 12.66 -4.76 -4.87
CA ASN A 59 13.87 -4.25 -4.24
C ASN A 59 14.53 -5.32 -3.37
N ARG A 60 15.54 -6.00 -3.89
CA ARG A 60 16.27 -7.07 -3.20
C ARG A 60 17.73 -6.67 -3.03
N SER A 61 18.33 -7.09 -1.91
CA SER A 61 19.76 -6.88 -1.66
C SER A 61 20.66 -7.87 -2.41
N ARG A 62 20.11 -9.05 -2.79
CA ARG A 62 20.83 -10.08 -3.53
C ARG A 62 20.02 -10.48 -4.76
N LEU A 63 20.74 -10.91 -5.81
CA LEU A 63 20.10 -11.34 -7.06
C LEU A 63 19.25 -12.61 -6.86
N ASP A 64 19.72 -13.52 -6.03
CA ASP A 64 19.10 -14.81 -5.72
C ASP A 64 18.05 -14.76 -4.59
N SER A 65 17.75 -13.59 -4.05
CA SER A 65 16.71 -13.43 -3.01
C SER A 65 15.34 -13.78 -3.56
N PHE A 66 14.48 -14.28 -2.68
CA PHE A 66 13.08 -14.58 -3.00
C PHE A 66 12.38 -13.38 -3.64
N THR A 67 11.76 -13.63 -4.79
CA THR A 67 11.05 -12.58 -5.55
C THR A 67 9.54 -12.62 -5.38
N GLY A 68 8.98 -13.81 -5.19
CA GLY A 68 7.56 -14.09 -5.12
C GLY A 68 7.24 -15.48 -5.63
N ILE A 69 5.97 -15.86 -5.55
CA ILE A 69 5.41 -17.13 -6.02
C ILE A 69 4.79 -17.03 -7.41
N GLY A 70 4.97 -15.90 -8.07
CA GLY A 70 4.31 -15.53 -9.32
C GLY A 70 3.26 -14.43 -9.09
N ASP A 71 3.32 -13.40 -9.91
CA ASP A 71 2.54 -12.16 -9.71
C ASP A 71 1.03 -12.44 -9.65
N LYS A 72 0.51 -13.15 -10.65
CA LYS A 72 -0.92 -13.47 -10.71
C LYS A 72 -1.37 -14.33 -9.54
N GLN A 73 -0.60 -15.35 -9.18
CA GLN A 73 -0.91 -16.23 -8.06
C GLN A 73 -0.97 -15.47 -6.73
N ALA A 74 0.00 -14.59 -6.49
CA ALA A 74 0.04 -13.77 -5.28
C ALA A 74 -1.13 -12.77 -5.23
N LEU A 75 -1.49 -12.15 -6.36
CA LEU A 75 -2.63 -11.25 -6.46
C LEU A 75 -3.97 -11.99 -6.24
N GLU A 76 -4.13 -13.19 -6.76
CA GLU A 76 -5.30 -14.04 -6.51
C GLU A 76 -5.45 -14.37 -5.02
N ILE A 77 -4.34 -14.66 -4.32
CA ILE A 77 -4.36 -14.89 -2.87
C ILE A 77 -4.82 -13.64 -2.13
N LEU A 78 -4.31 -12.45 -2.48
CA LEU A 78 -4.76 -11.18 -1.89
C LEU A 78 -6.26 -10.97 -2.07
N LYS A 79 -6.77 -11.20 -3.28
CA LYS A 79 -8.21 -11.11 -3.58
C LYS A 79 -9.04 -12.10 -2.75
N LYS A 80 -8.57 -13.34 -2.60
CA LYS A 80 -9.23 -14.36 -1.78
C LYS A 80 -9.27 -13.93 -0.30
N VAL A 81 -8.16 -13.44 0.25
CA VAL A 81 -8.09 -12.92 1.63
C VAL A 81 -9.09 -11.78 1.83
N GLY A 82 -9.08 -10.79 0.95
CA GLY A 82 -10.01 -9.66 1.01
C GLY A 82 -11.48 -10.11 1.00
N LYS A 83 -11.81 -11.02 0.09
CA LYS A 83 -13.18 -11.58 -0.02
C LYS A 83 -13.58 -12.41 1.20
N HIS A 84 -12.70 -13.30 1.67
CA HIS A 84 -12.99 -14.22 2.78
C HIS A 84 -13.23 -13.47 4.09
N PHE A 85 -12.38 -12.52 4.41
CA PHE A 85 -12.46 -11.76 5.66
C PHE A 85 -13.31 -10.48 5.54
N ASN A 86 -13.78 -10.16 4.35
CA ASN A 86 -14.50 -8.92 4.02
C ASN A 86 -13.72 -7.67 4.50
N ILE A 87 -12.45 -7.56 4.08
CA ILE A 87 -11.54 -6.47 4.39
C ILE A 87 -10.91 -5.93 3.10
N PRO A 88 -10.60 -4.63 3.02
CA PRO A 88 -9.86 -4.10 1.87
C PRO A 88 -8.43 -4.63 1.84
N THR A 89 -7.87 -4.68 0.64
CA THR A 89 -6.50 -5.14 0.40
C THR A 89 -5.66 -4.11 -0.33
N VAL A 90 -4.35 -4.15 -0.11
CA VAL A 90 -3.38 -3.26 -0.75
C VAL A 90 -2.13 -4.01 -1.16
N THR A 91 -1.60 -3.67 -2.33
CA THR A 91 -0.30 -4.16 -2.82
C THR A 91 0.54 -3.05 -3.44
N ASP A 92 1.86 -3.24 -3.47
CA ASP A 92 2.77 -2.35 -4.19
C ASP A 92 2.67 -2.59 -5.70
N ILE A 93 2.86 -1.54 -6.51
CA ILE A 93 3.08 -1.62 -7.96
C ILE A 93 4.42 -1.01 -8.31
N HIS A 94 5.08 -1.48 -9.38
CA HIS A 94 6.47 -1.13 -9.67
C HIS A 94 6.66 -0.52 -11.07
N SER A 95 5.69 -0.70 -11.96
CA SER A 95 5.64 -0.10 -13.28
C SER A 95 4.22 0.37 -13.64
N ALA A 96 4.09 1.15 -14.69
CA ALA A 96 2.78 1.61 -15.14
C ALA A 96 1.88 0.45 -15.62
N GLU A 97 2.49 -0.56 -16.22
CA GLU A 97 1.81 -1.78 -16.69
C GLU A 97 1.24 -2.61 -15.55
N ASP A 98 1.92 -2.63 -14.38
CA ASP A 98 1.45 -3.34 -13.19
C ASP A 98 0.13 -2.77 -12.64
N ALA A 99 -0.13 -1.48 -12.86
CA ALA A 99 -1.27 -0.78 -12.25
C ALA A 99 -2.61 -1.39 -12.65
N ALA A 100 -2.84 -1.59 -13.95
CA ALA A 100 -4.09 -2.18 -14.45
C ALA A 100 -4.28 -3.61 -13.96
N MET A 101 -3.22 -4.43 -14.02
CA MET A 101 -3.25 -5.81 -13.57
C MET A 101 -3.57 -5.90 -12.07
N ALA A 102 -2.84 -5.17 -11.22
CA ALA A 102 -3.04 -5.23 -9.78
C ALA A 102 -4.43 -4.72 -9.34
N ALA A 103 -4.97 -3.72 -10.05
CA ALA A 103 -6.27 -3.13 -9.76
C ALA A 103 -7.45 -4.12 -9.90
N GLU A 104 -7.29 -5.23 -10.63
CA GLU A 104 -8.31 -6.28 -10.73
C GLU A 104 -8.43 -7.12 -9.44
N TYR A 105 -7.43 -7.06 -8.57
CA TYR A 105 -7.29 -7.95 -7.42
C TYR A 105 -7.33 -7.25 -6.07
N VAL A 106 -6.97 -5.95 -6.01
CA VAL A 106 -6.88 -5.20 -4.75
C VAL A 106 -7.71 -3.92 -4.78
N ASP A 107 -7.94 -3.34 -3.61
CA ASP A 107 -8.73 -2.13 -3.42
C ASP A 107 -7.86 -0.86 -3.41
N VAL A 108 -6.59 -1.01 -3.04
CA VAL A 108 -5.62 0.08 -2.92
C VAL A 108 -4.33 -0.28 -3.66
N LEU A 109 -3.81 0.64 -4.46
CA LEU A 109 -2.49 0.54 -5.08
C LEU A 109 -1.50 1.36 -4.27
N GLN A 110 -0.36 0.77 -3.92
CA GLN A 110 0.70 1.46 -3.20
C GLN A 110 1.87 1.79 -4.12
N ILE A 111 2.30 3.04 -4.09
CA ILE A 111 3.51 3.49 -4.78
C ILE A 111 4.69 3.39 -3.80
N PRO A 112 5.71 2.57 -4.09
CA PRO A 112 6.92 2.48 -3.27
C PRO A 112 7.66 3.81 -3.16
N ALA A 113 8.36 4.00 -2.03
CA ALA A 113 9.04 5.26 -1.73
C ALA A 113 10.05 5.70 -2.82
N PHE A 114 10.81 4.76 -3.37
CA PHE A 114 11.78 5.07 -4.43
C PHE A 114 11.12 5.50 -5.75
N LEU A 115 9.85 5.14 -5.96
CA LEU A 115 9.10 5.40 -7.17
C LEU A 115 8.10 6.56 -7.04
N CYS A 116 8.04 7.22 -5.89
CA CYS A 116 7.04 8.25 -5.58
C CYS A 116 7.07 9.48 -6.53
N ARG A 117 8.16 9.69 -7.28
CA ARG A 117 8.29 10.76 -8.26
C ARG A 117 8.00 10.33 -9.70
N GLN A 118 7.82 9.05 -9.97
CA GLN A 118 7.60 8.52 -11.33
C GLN A 118 6.22 8.91 -11.83
N THR A 119 6.16 9.90 -12.71
CA THR A 119 4.89 10.49 -13.17
C THR A 119 4.00 9.45 -13.85
N ASP A 120 4.55 8.64 -14.77
CA ASP A 120 3.77 7.67 -15.54
C ASP A 120 3.15 6.60 -14.61
N LEU A 121 3.88 6.18 -13.58
CA LEU A 121 3.38 5.24 -12.59
C LEU A 121 2.22 5.84 -11.77
N LEU A 122 2.36 7.10 -11.32
CA LEU A 122 1.31 7.81 -10.59
C LEU A 122 0.04 8.00 -11.44
N VAL A 123 0.22 8.39 -12.70
CA VAL A 123 -0.89 8.57 -13.66
C VAL A 123 -1.57 7.22 -13.94
N ALA A 124 -0.80 6.16 -14.15
CA ALA A 124 -1.35 4.82 -14.39
C ALA A 124 -2.15 4.32 -13.19
N ALA A 125 -1.61 4.49 -11.97
CA ALA A 125 -2.33 4.15 -10.74
C ALA A 125 -3.64 4.95 -10.61
N ALA A 126 -3.60 6.26 -10.85
CA ALA A 126 -4.78 7.13 -10.79
C ALA A 126 -5.88 6.66 -11.75
N LYS A 127 -5.51 6.36 -13.00
CA LYS A 127 -6.45 5.94 -14.06
C LYS A 127 -7.19 4.63 -13.76
N THR A 128 -6.71 3.81 -12.81
CA THR A 128 -7.44 2.61 -12.38
C THR A 128 -8.69 2.91 -11.57
N GLY A 129 -8.83 4.13 -11.04
CA GLY A 129 -9.90 4.51 -10.12
C GLY A 129 -9.77 3.93 -8.70
N LYS A 130 -8.77 3.09 -8.45
CA LYS A 130 -8.49 2.54 -7.12
C LYS A 130 -7.89 3.61 -6.20
N ALA A 131 -8.06 3.45 -4.90
CA ALA A 131 -7.37 4.30 -3.95
C ALA A 131 -5.85 4.15 -4.08
N VAL A 132 -5.11 5.26 -3.96
CA VAL A 132 -3.65 5.27 -4.14
C VAL A 132 -2.98 5.70 -2.84
N ASN A 133 -2.09 4.86 -2.30
CA ASN A 133 -1.22 5.20 -1.19
C ASN A 133 0.20 5.46 -1.71
N ILE A 134 0.72 6.66 -1.47
CA ILE A 134 2.06 7.05 -1.95
C ILE A 134 3.01 7.10 -0.75
N LYS A 135 4.02 6.24 -0.73
CA LYS A 135 5.08 6.32 0.28
C LYS A 135 6.03 7.44 -0.05
N LYS A 136 6.29 8.31 0.94
CA LYS A 136 7.27 9.39 0.81
C LYS A 136 8.68 8.80 0.58
N GLY A 137 9.37 9.30 -0.42
CA GLY A 137 10.78 9.00 -0.62
C GLY A 137 11.62 9.54 0.54
N GLN A 138 12.59 8.75 1.04
CA GLN A 138 13.48 9.17 2.13
C GLN A 138 14.31 10.42 1.78
N PHE A 139 14.49 10.67 0.50
CA PHE A 139 15.22 11.79 -0.09
C PHE A 139 14.36 13.04 -0.29
N LEU A 140 13.08 13.01 0.11
CA LEU A 140 12.14 14.12 -0.05
C LEU A 140 11.72 14.70 1.31
N SER A 141 11.46 16.00 1.32
CA SER A 141 10.71 16.63 2.41
C SER A 141 9.24 16.21 2.37
N ALA A 142 8.56 16.29 3.52
CA ALA A 142 7.13 16.00 3.61
C ALA A 142 6.32 16.90 2.65
N GLU A 143 6.61 18.20 2.62
CA GLU A 143 5.95 19.16 1.71
C GLU A 143 6.06 18.78 0.24
N SER A 144 7.16 18.16 -0.19
CA SER A 144 7.35 17.76 -1.59
C SER A 144 6.35 16.70 -2.04
N MET A 145 5.72 15.99 -1.11
CA MET A 145 4.72 14.96 -1.43
C MET A 145 3.44 15.53 -2.03
N LYS A 146 3.16 16.82 -1.80
CA LYS A 146 2.03 17.50 -2.46
C LYS A 146 2.09 17.39 -3.99
N PHE A 147 3.28 17.43 -4.58
CA PHE A 147 3.43 17.32 -6.03
C PHE A 147 3.10 15.91 -6.55
N ALA A 148 3.45 14.87 -5.80
CA ALA A 148 3.07 13.50 -6.16
C ALA A 148 1.55 13.29 -6.00
N ALA A 149 0.98 13.77 -4.90
CA ALA A 149 -0.46 13.74 -4.66
C ALA A 149 -1.23 14.51 -5.76
N GLN A 150 -0.75 15.71 -6.11
CA GLN A 150 -1.39 16.55 -7.12
C GLN A 150 -1.46 15.86 -8.49
N LYS A 151 -0.41 15.14 -8.90
CA LYS A 151 -0.43 14.37 -10.16
C LYS A 151 -1.55 13.33 -10.21
N VAL A 152 -1.84 12.68 -9.08
CA VAL A 152 -2.93 11.70 -8.99
C VAL A 152 -4.29 12.41 -9.04
N ILE A 153 -4.43 13.55 -8.35
CA ILE A 153 -5.65 14.39 -8.38
C ILE A 153 -5.91 14.91 -9.80
N ASP A 154 -4.90 15.49 -10.44
CA ASP A 154 -5.00 16.04 -11.81
C ASP A 154 -5.30 14.95 -12.86
N SER A 155 -4.99 13.70 -12.53
CA SER A 155 -5.36 12.53 -13.33
C SER A 155 -6.79 12.03 -13.07
N GLY A 156 -7.57 12.76 -12.26
CA GLY A 156 -8.99 12.49 -12.00
C GLY A 156 -9.28 11.60 -10.80
N ASN A 157 -8.27 11.30 -9.95
CA ASN A 157 -8.46 10.42 -8.79
C ASN A 157 -8.18 11.15 -7.46
N PRO A 158 -9.22 11.50 -6.68
CA PRO A 158 -9.06 12.18 -5.39
C PRO A 158 -8.79 11.23 -4.22
N HIS A 159 -8.80 9.91 -4.43
CA HIS A 159 -8.71 8.89 -3.39
C HIS A 159 -7.27 8.56 -3.02
N ILE A 160 -6.61 9.51 -2.35
CA ILE A 160 -5.17 9.44 -2.07
C ILE A 160 -4.92 9.33 -0.57
N ALA A 161 -3.82 8.66 -0.23
CA ALA A 161 -3.12 8.76 1.04
C ALA A 161 -1.62 8.96 0.79
N VAL A 162 -0.95 9.57 1.73
CA VAL A 162 0.51 9.71 1.76
C VAL A 162 1.03 9.06 3.04
N THR A 163 2.07 8.26 2.91
CA THR A 163 2.70 7.56 4.04
C THR A 163 4.11 8.11 4.26
N ASP A 164 4.39 8.64 5.45
CA ASP A 164 5.76 8.93 5.83
C ASP A 164 6.51 7.63 6.17
N ARG A 165 7.80 7.60 5.86
CA ARG A 165 8.71 6.51 6.23
C ARG A 165 10.10 7.01 6.63
N GLY A 166 10.18 8.24 7.03
CA GLY A 166 11.42 8.88 7.44
C GLY A 166 12.18 9.54 6.29
N THR A 167 13.16 10.31 6.69
CA THR A 167 14.10 11.06 5.84
C THR A 167 15.51 10.59 6.14
N MET A 168 16.34 10.41 5.10
CA MET A 168 17.74 10.08 5.28
C MET A 168 18.47 11.22 5.98
N PHE A 169 19.24 10.84 6.99
CA PHE A 169 20.17 11.74 7.67
C PHE A 169 21.54 11.06 7.68
N GLY A 170 22.40 11.48 6.74
CA GLY A 170 23.65 10.78 6.47
C GLY A 170 23.43 9.46 5.71
N TYR A 171 24.28 8.47 5.94
CA TYR A 171 24.31 7.21 5.16
C TYR A 171 23.54 6.05 5.79
N GLN A 172 23.27 6.07 7.08
CA GLN A 172 22.70 4.93 7.79
C GLN A 172 21.40 5.24 8.50
N ASP A 173 21.20 6.46 8.97
CA ASP A 173 20.07 6.81 9.81
C ASP A 173 18.86 7.28 9.00
N LEU A 174 17.69 6.84 9.43
CA LEU A 174 16.39 7.35 9.01
C LEU A 174 15.72 8.05 10.18
N ILE A 175 15.31 9.30 9.99
CA ILE A 175 14.60 10.09 10.99
C ILE A 175 13.13 10.22 10.57
N VAL A 176 12.22 9.84 11.45
CA VAL A 176 10.81 10.15 11.32
C VAL A 176 10.53 11.42 12.13
N ASP A 177 10.26 12.50 11.45
CA ASP A 177 9.86 13.75 12.08
C ASP A 177 8.32 13.80 12.16
N MET A 178 7.79 13.61 13.36
CA MET A 178 6.34 13.59 13.58
C MET A 178 5.66 14.93 13.25
N ARG A 179 6.41 16.02 13.17
CA ARG A 179 5.89 17.32 12.71
C ARG A 179 5.56 17.34 11.21
N SER A 180 6.00 16.33 10.48
CA SER A 180 5.71 16.17 9.04
C SER A 180 4.32 15.59 8.75
N ILE A 181 3.59 15.15 9.79
CA ILE A 181 2.29 14.45 9.64
C ILE A 181 1.11 15.42 9.51
N PRO A 182 1.02 16.54 10.23
CA PRO A 182 -0.05 17.54 10.07
C PRO A 182 -0.04 18.23 8.72
#